data_d5532edbec6eafcb67cd649e274e2b86
#
_entry.id   d5532edbec6eafcb67cd649e274e2b86
#
_cell.length_a   1.000
_cell.length_b   1.000
_cell.length_c   1.000
_cell.angle_alpha   90.00
_cell.angle_beta   90.00
_cell.angle_gamma   90.00
#
_symmetry.space_group_name_H-M   'P 1'
#
loop_
_entity.id
_entity.type
_entity.pdbx_description
1 polymer ?
#
loop_
_entity_poly.entity_id
_entity_poly.type
_entity_poly.pdbx_seq_one_letter_code
_entity_poly.pdbx_strand_id
1 'polypeptide(L)'
;MTPLIPIPIIKSIKAGYMVGWRWMTKHRHGKPMEKSVSKWQWYAAGGGAILLFCVLLIFRLGIPEKLLSGAGETFAPIQASVPAGEAWMNIIQDGRKIGYAQRNYIRTEDGFSFSENIFMRINTMGIVQPLTVRTTAELKPDRTISSFQFDLGSNLFRFMARGEVAGKKLTVRVGGPGEEKISVISLPEPPYLGGGVLESAGAAGAAGLKPGEGRTFPVFDPASLGQRPVRVTLLGEEPLLIMGKSRQARKLSVDFMGMKQVAWVDPDGSVLREEGILGIALERVTREEALAGLEGVLSADLTEIAAIPLPKPIEDAASLKVLKIRLAGFPEGSFFLNGGRQVYRSGLMTIRRESPLDPSARSSGAAEDLSAFLKSTPFIQSDHPKIRQKLAEIITLGDTDGVKAEKLVAWVHDNLEKRPILSVPNALETLENRVGDCNEHAVLLAAFARAAGIPAEMEAGVVYLRGRFFYHAWNVLYLRDRGGWVTADAVLGQMPADVTHIRFVRGGADRQLDLVGLIGRLKLDILEMER
;
A
#
# COMPACT_ATOMS: atom_id res chain seq x y z
N MET A 1 27.75 -52.21 13.56
CA MET A 1 29.03 -52.06 14.29
C MET A 1 29.74 -50.84 13.72
N THR A 2 30.00 -49.93 14.59
CA THR A 2 30.82 -48.70 14.56
C THR A 2 30.06 -47.37 14.77
N PRO A 3 30.63 -46.47 15.57
CA PRO A 3 29.85 -45.90 16.67
C PRO A 3 29.55 -44.39 16.48
N LEU A 4 28.58 -43.96 17.25
CA LEU A 4 28.15 -42.58 17.49
C LEU A 4 29.26 -41.77 18.21
N ILE A 5 29.44 -40.51 17.85
CA ILE A 5 30.21 -39.50 18.56
C ILE A 5 29.26 -38.44 19.08
N PRO A 6 29.37 -38.04 20.37
CA PRO A 6 28.36 -37.20 21.05
C PRO A 6 28.70 -35.71 20.97
N ILE A 7 27.64 -34.91 21.05
CA ILE A 7 27.64 -33.44 21.15
C ILE A 7 27.80 -33.05 22.64
N PRO A 8 28.64 -32.08 23.02
CA PRO A 8 28.67 -31.58 24.41
C PRO A 8 27.67 -30.46 24.66
N ILE A 9 26.87 -30.66 25.67
CA ILE A 9 26.02 -29.68 26.35
C ILE A 9 26.91 -28.78 27.20
N ILE A 10 26.77 -27.47 27.10
CA ILE A 10 27.33 -26.53 28.06
C ILE A 10 26.21 -25.92 28.89
N LYS A 11 26.31 -26.17 30.19
CA LYS A 11 25.46 -25.67 31.27
C LYS A 11 25.79 -24.23 31.65
N SER A 12 24.76 -23.55 32.01
CA SER A 12 24.64 -22.34 32.84
C SER A 12 25.64 -22.20 33.97
N ILE A 13 26.15 -20.96 34.18
CA ILE A 13 26.63 -20.49 35.50
C ILE A 13 26.09 -19.09 35.76
N LYS A 14 25.34 -18.97 36.87
CA LYS A 14 24.96 -17.75 37.58
C LYS A 14 26.02 -17.43 38.62
N ALA A 15 26.19 -16.16 38.96
CA ALA A 15 26.60 -15.48 40.17
C ALA A 15 27.64 -14.39 39.85
N GLY A 16 27.47 -13.11 40.09
CA GLY A 16 27.12 -12.45 41.31
C GLY A 16 28.38 -11.94 42.01
N TYR A 17 28.64 -10.65 42.03
CA TYR A 17 29.10 -9.91 43.21
C TYR A 17 29.36 -8.43 42.88
N MET A 18 28.90 -7.59 43.79
CA MET A 18 29.09 -6.15 43.92
C MET A 18 30.50 -5.78 44.42
N VAL A 19 30.74 -4.47 44.37
CA VAL A 19 31.63 -3.63 45.19
C VAL A 19 32.86 -3.02 44.50
N GLY A 20 32.79 -1.71 44.25
CA GLY A 20 33.63 -0.79 45.00
C GLY A 20 34.75 -0.04 44.26
N TRP A 21 34.51 1.23 44.01
CA TRP A 21 35.42 2.36 44.21
C TRP A 21 36.72 2.60 43.41
N ARG A 22 36.70 3.69 42.67
CA ARG A 22 37.57 4.91 42.78
C ARG A 22 38.87 5.03 41.95
N TRP A 23 38.90 6.16 41.19
CA TRP A 23 39.98 7.10 40.83
C TRP A 23 40.95 6.85 39.66
N MET A 24 40.79 7.82 38.71
CA MET A 24 41.83 8.57 37.98
C MET A 24 42.93 7.84 37.20
N THR A 25 42.96 8.02 35.91
CA THR A 25 43.90 8.95 35.21
C THR A 25 43.60 9.03 33.70
N LYS A 26 43.86 10.20 33.16
CA LYS A 26 43.81 10.56 31.74
C LYS A 26 44.73 9.66 30.90
N HIS A 27 44.22 9.11 29.77
CA HIS A 27 44.95 9.07 28.51
C HIS A 27 43.97 9.08 27.33
N ARG A 28 44.17 10.05 26.43
CA ARG A 28 43.55 10.16 25.13
C ARG A 28 44.01 8.98 24.24
N HIS A 29 43.09 8.15 23.81
CA HIS A 29 43.23 7.44 22.56
C HIS A 29 41.87 7.46 21.86
N GLY A 30 41.86 7.98 20.63
CA GLY A 30 40.70 8.08 19.80
C GLY A 30 40.09 6.70 19.53
N LYS A 31 38.86 6.50 19.93
CA LYS A 31 38.03 5.38 19.49
C LYS A 31 37.60 5.64 18.06
N PRO A 32 37.60 4.62 17.17
CA PRO A 32 36.97 4.76 15.89
C PRO A 32 35.50 5.10 16.11
N MET A 33 34.99 6.08 15.37
CA MET A 33 33.58 6.45 15.34
C MET A 33 32.82 5.25 14.77
N GLU A 34 32.32 4.35 15.61
CA GLU A 34 31.17 3.54 15.27
C GLU A 34 30.05 4.53 14.90
N LYS A 35 29.76 4.61 13.63
CA LYS A 35 28.54 5.27 13.14
C LYS A 35 27.37 4.47 13.73
N SER A 36 26.93 4.83 14.92
CA SER A 36 25.64 4.38 15.41
C SER A 36 24.61 4.86 14.40
N VAL A 37 24.09 3.95 13.63
CA VAL A 37 22.95 4.20 12.74
C VAL A 37 21.84 4.68 13.66
N SER A 38 21.64 6.00 13.71
CA SER A 38 20.69 6.65 14.59
C SER A 38 19.30 6.04 14.32
N LYS A 39 18.57 5.68 15.39
CA LYS A 39 17.19 5.15 15.35
C LYS A 39 16.25 5.93 14.41
N TRP A 40 16.56 7.18 14.12
CA TRP A 40 15.90 8.06 13.18
C TRP A 40 15.99 7.67 11.69
N GLN A 41 16.93 6.80 11.30
CA GLN A 41 17.01 6.33 9.90
C GLN A 41 15.83 5.43 9.55
N TRP A 42 15.20 4.84 10.55
CA TRP A 42 14.08 3.94 10.41
C TRP A 42 12.73 4.66 10.19
N TYR A 43 12.62 5.94 10.58
CA TYR A 43 11.36 6.68 10.49
C TYR A 43 11.02 7.17 9.07
N ALA A 44 12.06 7.41 8.26
CA ALA A 44 11.88 8.01 6.94
C ALA A 44 11.28 7.08 5.90
N ALA A 45 11.17 5.84 6.20
CA ALA A 45 11.10 4.86 5.16
C ALA A 45 9.85 3.97 5.21
N GLY A 46 9.08 4.06 6.26
CA GLY A 46 7.79 3.38 6.34
C GLY A 46 6.83 3.78 5.20
N GLY A 47 6.87 5.04 4.78
CA GLY A 47 6.02 5.53 3.70
C GLY A 47 6.27 4.92 2.32
N GLY A 48 7.52 4.49 2.08
CA GLY A 48 7.88 3.86 0.81
C GLY A 48 7.34 2.45 0.64
N ALA A 49 7.19 1.73 1.75
CA ALA A 49 6.75 0.33 1.68
C ALA A 49 5.27 0.18 1.29
N ILE A 50 4.40 1.13 1.70
CA ILE A 50 2.99 1.12 1.26
C ILE A 50 2.86 1.38 -0.21
N LEU A 51 3.54 2.42 -0.62
CA LEU A 51 3.52 2.81 -2.00
C LEU A 51 4.02 1.66 -2.86
N LEU A 52 5.03 0.97 -2.36
CA LEU A 52 5.55 -0.23 -2.97
C LEU A 52 4.54 -1.36 -3.00
N PHE A 53 3.85 -1.59 -1.90
CA PHE A 53 2.79 -2.58 -1.84
C PHE A 53 1.66 -2.22 -2.82
N CYS A 54 1.24 -0.96 -2.82
CA CYS A 54 0.30 -0.45 -3.81
C CYS A 54 0.84 -0.60 -5.23
N VAL A 55 2.11 -0.32 -5.48
CA VAL A 55 2.76 -0.49 -6.79
C VAL A 55 2.81 -1.95 -7.23
N LEU A 56 3.11 -2.86 -6.33
CA LEU A 56 3.13 -4.29 -6.64
C LEU A 56 1.73 -4.88 -6.86
N LEU A 57 0.76 -4.39 -6.10
CA LEU A 57 -0.65 -4.64 -6.38
C LEU A 57 -1.07 -4.07 -7.74
N ILE A 58 -0.54 -2.92 -8.11
CA ILE A 58 -0.78 -2.26 -9.39
C ILE A 58 -0.26 -3.08 -10.56
N PHE A 59 0.91 -3.67 -10.46
CA PHE A 59 1.41 -4.59 -11.47
C PHE A 59 0.41 -5.68 -11.78
N ARG A 60 -0.37 -6.00 -10.78
CA ARG A 60 -1.38 -7.01 -10.87
C ARG A 60 -2.73 -6.48 -11.33
N LEU A 61 -3.03 -5.22 -11.06
CA LEU A 61 -4.40 -4.75 -11.03
C LEU A 61 -4.73 -3.63 -12.00
N GLY A 62 -3.82 -2.74 -12.34
CA GLY A 62 -4.09 -1.56 -13.17
C GLY A 62 -5.38 -0.82 -12.79
N ILE A 63 -5.37 0.27 -12.03
CA ILE A 63 -6.56 0.99 -11.55
C ILE A 63 -6.41 2.52 -11.65
N PRO A 64 -7.19 3.35 -11.97
CA PRO A 64 -8.47 4.02 -11.90
C PRO A 64 -8.78 5.12 -12.89
N GLU A 65 -9.96 5.64 -12.92
CA GLU A 65 -10.30 7.06 -12.88
C GLU A 65 -11.81 7.31 -12.77
N LYS A 66 -12.16 8.26 -11.89
CA LYS A 66 -13.38 9.03 -12.04
C LYS A 66 -12.94 10.41 -12.51
N LEU A 67 -13.18 10.72 -13.78
CA LEU A 67 -13.59 12.03 -14.27
C LEU A 67 -13.32 12.17 -15.77
N LEU A 68 -14.13 11.48 -16.55
CA LEU A 68 -14.53 11.90 -17.89
C LEU A 68 -15.66 10.98 -18.34
N SER A 69 -16.70 10.90 -17.53
CA SER A 69 -17.95 10.26 -17.91
C SER A 69 -18.82 11.25 -18.63
N GLY A 70 -18.56 11.37 -19.90
CA GLY A 70 -19.57 11.74 -20.87
C GLY A 70 -19.94 10.49 -21.64
N ALA A 71 -21.23 10.12 -21.60
CA ALA A 71 -21.90 9.05 -22.35
C ALA A 71 -21.67 7.61 -21.84
N GLY A 72 -22.74 6.94 -21.46
CA GLY A 72 -22.78 5.55 -21.06
C GLY A 72 -22.18 4.61 -22.10
N GLU A 73 -20.96 4.16 -21.85
CA GLU A 73 -20.36 3.05 -22.59
C GLU A 73 -21.03 1.76 -22.13
N THR A 74 -21.80 1.14 -23.00
CA THR A 74 -22.36 -0.19 -22.79
C THR A 74 -21.24 -1.22 -22.76
N PHE A 75 -21.09 -1.90 -21.64
CA PHE A 75 -20.20 -3.07 -21.52
C PHE A 75 -20.76 -4.21 -22.37
N ALA A 76 -20.19 -4.42 -23.54
CA ALA A 76 -20.54 -5.58 -24.35
C ALA A 76 -19.85 -6.84 -23.81
N PRO A 77 -20.54 -7.99 -23.68
CA PRO A 77 -19.94 -9.22 -23.22
C PRO A 77 -18.80 -9.66 -24.14
N ILE A 78 -17.71 -10.15 -23.54
CA ILE A 78 -16.53 -10.61 -24.24
C ILE A 78 -16.76 -12.03 -24.74
N GLN A 79 -16.83 -12.24 -26.06
CA GLN A 79 -17.01 -13.55 -26.68
C GLN A 79 -15.69 -14.20 -27.19
N ALA A 80 -14.54 -13.60 -26.93
CA ALA A 80 -13.28 -14.11 -27.46
C ALA A 80 -12.67 -15.23 -26.61
N SER A 81 -12.05 -16.23 -27.26
CA SER A 81 -11.32 -17.30 -26.60
C SER A 81 -10.03 -16.77 -25.99
N VAL A 82 -9.80 -17.00 -24.70
CA VAL A 82 -8.45 -16.93 -24.11
C VAL A 82 -7.82 -18.29 -24.27
N PRO A 83 -6.54 -18.36 -24.59
CA PRO A 83 -5.83 -19.63 -24.53
C PRO A 83 -5.97 -20.21 -23.12
N ALA A 84 -6.53 -21.40 -23.04
CA ALA A 84 -6.42 -22.20 -21.82
C ALA A 84 -4.97 -22.66 -21.70
N GLY A 85 -4.43 -22.62 -20.51
CA GLY A 85 -3.09 -23.11 -20.26
C GLY A 85 -2.30 -22.28 -19.26
N GLU A 86 -1.09 -22.71 -19.07
CA GLU A 86 -0.14 -22.15 -18.11
C GLU A 86 0.79 -21.14 -18.81
N ALA A 87 1.00 -20.00 -18.17
CA ALA A 87 1.94 -18.97 -18.59
C ALA A 87 2.92 -18.66 -17.46
N TRP A 88 4.22 -18.62 -17.78
CA TRP A 88 5.28 -18.24 -16.87
C TRP A 88 5.91 -16.93 -17.32
N MET A 89 6.18 -16.04 -16.36
CA MET A 89 6.78 -14.73 -16.62
C MET A 89 7.90 -14.45 -15.63
N ASN A 90 9.00 -13.91 -16.10
CA ASN A 90 9.97 -13.27 -15.23
C ASN A 90 9.45 -11.91 -14.78
N ILE A 91 9.68 -11.56 -13.52
CA ILE A 91 9.50 -10.21 -12.99
C ILE A 91 10.88 -9.58 -12.95
N ILE A 92 11.04 -8.48 -13.68
CA ILE A 92 12.31 -7.79 -13.91
C ILE A 92 12.19 -6.38 -13.40
N GLN A 93 13.20 -5.86 -12.70
CA GLN A 93 13.33 -4.46 -12.32
C GLN A 93 14.67 -3.92 -12.80
N ASP A 94 14.65 -2.87 -13.62
CA ASP A 94 15.86 -2.26 -14.20
C ASP A 94 16.82 -3.30 -14.83
N GLY A 95 16.25 -4.24 -15.59
CA GLY A 95 16.97 -5.31 -16.26
C GLY A 95 17.42 -6.48 -15.36
N ARG A 96 17.08 -6.49 -14.08
CA ARG A 96 17.42 -7.56 -13.14
C ARG A 96 16.16 -8.35 -12.76
N LYS A 97 16.26 -9.67 -12.83
CA LYS A 97 15.16 -10.53 -12.41
C LYS A 97 15.00 -10.49 -10.89
N ILE A 98 13.83 -10.10 -10.42
CA ILE A 98 13.48 -10.04 -8.99
C ILE A 98 12.48 -11.11 -8.56
N GLY A 99 11.88 -11.82 -9.52
CA GLY A 99 10.85 -12.82 -9.22
C GLY A 99 10.27 -13.46 -10.46
N TYR A 100 9.15 -14.13 -10.27
CA TYR A 100 8.36 -14.71 -11.35
C TYR A 100 6.87 -14.65 -11.05
N ALA A 101 6.08 -14.74 -12.10
CA ALA A 101 4.63 -14.96 -12.04
C ALA A 101 4.26 -16.21 -12.86
N GLN A 102 3.34 -17.00 -12.31
CA GLN A 102 2.69 -18.11 -12.99
C GLN A 102 1.20 -17.81 -13.06
N ARG A 103 0.62 -17.87 -14.25
CA ARG A 103 -0.83 -17.73 -14.47
C ARG A 103 -1.35 -19.00 -15.16
N ASN A 104 -2.54 -19.43 -14.78
CA ASN A 104 -3.18 -20.57 -15.40
C ASN A 104 -4.67 -20.34 -15.58
N TYR A 105 -5.17 -20.58 -16.79
CA TYR A 105 -6.58 -20.51 -17.13
C TYR A 105 -7.06 -21.90 -17.58
N ILE A 106 -8.10 -22.40 -16.93
CA ILE A 106 -8.73 -23.66 -17.25
C ILE A 106 -10.18 -23.36 -17.61
N ARG A 107 -10.63 -23.80 -18.79
CA ARG A 107 -12.03 -23.71 -19.18
C ARG A 107 -12.85 -24.75 -18.41
N THR A 108 -13.93 -24.32 -17.79
CA THR A 108 -14.91 -25.17 -17.08
C THR A 108 -16.25 -25.19 -17.84
N GLU A 109 -17.21 -25.98 -17.41
CA GLU A 109 -18.54 -26.02 -17.99
C GLU A 109 -19.28 -24.67 -17.85
N ASP A 110 -19.11 -24.01 -16.69
CA ASP A 110 -19.80 -22.76 -16.30
C ASP A 110 -18.98 -21.49 -16.51
N GLY A 111 -17.78 -21.59 -17.10
CA GLY A 111 -16.90 -20.43 -17.28
C GLY A 111 -15.43 -20.77 -17.30
N PHE A 112 -14.66 -20.19 -16.36
CA PHE A 112 -13.21 -20.41 -16.27
C PHE A 112 -12.77 -20.48 -14.82
N SER A 113 -11.82 -21.36 -14.53
CA SER A 113 -11.03 -21.34 -13.31
C SER A 113 -9.71 -20.63 -13.61
N PHE A 114 -9.36 -19.69 -12.77
CA PHE A 114 -8.12 -18.88 -12.85
C PHE A 114 -7.26 -19.10 -11.63
N SER A 115 -5.97 -19.29 -11.83
CA SER A 115 -4.99 -19.25 -10.74
C SER A 115 -3.77 -18.43 -11.12
N GLU A 116 -3.23 -17.72 -10.13
CA GLU A 116 -2.00 -16.94 -10.28
C GLU A 116 -1.15 -17.09 -9.03
N ASN A 117 0.14 -17.38 -9.25
CA ASN A 117 1.16 -17.41 -8.20
C ASN A 117 2.26 -16.43 -8.57
N ILE A 118 2.56 -15.50 -7.69
CA ILE A 118 3.64 -14.54 -7.84
C ILE A 118 4.62 -14.74 -6.69
N PHE A 119 5.89 -14.82 -7.02
CA PHE A 119 6.99 -14.74 -6.08
C PHE A 119 7.94 -13.64 -6.50
N MET A 120 8.33 -12.77 -5.56
CA MET A 120 9.32 -11.74 -5.83
C MET A 120 10.12 -11.39 -4.57
N ARG A 121 11.32 -10.86 -4.78
CA ARG A 121 12.19 -10.33 -3.72
C ARG A 121 12.29 -8.82 -3.90
N ILE A 122 11.91 -8.09 -2.88
CA ILE A 122 11.75 -6.66 -2.93
C ILE A 122 12.68 -6.03 -1.93
N ASN A 123 13.42 -5.02 -2.37
CA ASN A 123 14.26 -4.20 -1.53
C ASN A 123 13.53 -2.93 -1.13
N THR A 124 13.35 -2.76 0.17
CA THR A 124 12.84 -1.54 0.78
C THR A 124 13.81 -1.14 1.89
N MET A 125 14.39 0.04 1.79
CA MET A 125 15.34 0.58 2.77
C MET A 125 16.54 -0.33 3.03
N GLY A 126 17.06 -0.94 1.98
CA GLY A 126 18.17 -1.87 2.08
C GLY A 126 17.79 -3.27 2.61
N ILE A 127 16.53 -3.49 2.96
CA ILE A 127 16.04 -4.81 3.42
C ILE A 127 15.34 -5.52 2.28
N VAL A 128 15.90 -6.64 1.86
CA VAL A 128 15.30 -7.52 0.84
C VAL A 128 14.34 -8.49 1.51
N GLN A 129 13.07 -8.44 1.10
CA GLN A 129 12.01 -9.28 1.63
C GLN A 129 11.36 -10.11 0.51
N PRO A 130 11.08 -11.40 0.76
CA PRO A 130 10.26 -12.19 -0.15
C PRO A 130 8.80 -11.81 -0.01
N LEU A 131 8.11 -11.75 -1.14
CA LEU A 131 6.66 -11.59 -1.23
C LEU A 131 6.10 -12.72 -2.07
N THR A 132 5.06 -13.37 -1.56
CA THR A 132 4.28 -14.38 -2.27
C THR A 132 2.85 -13.90 -2.39
N VAL A 133 2.29 -13.96 -3.59
CA VAL A 133 0.88 -13.70 -3.81
C VAL A 133 0.26 -14.87 -4.53
N ARG A 134 -0.83 -15.40 -3.99
CA ARG A 134 -1.62 -16.46 -4.62
C ARG A 134 -3.04 -15.98 -4.80
N THR A 135 -3.58 -16.20 -6.00
CA THR A 135 -4.98 -15.95 -6.27
C THR A 135 -5.57 -17.13 -7.00
N THR A 136 -6.72 -17.56 -6.56
CA THR A 136 -7.59 -18.45 -7.33
C THR A 136 -8.94 -17.77 -7.48
N ALA A 137 -9.60 -17.99 -8.60
CA ALA A 137 -10.92 -17.44 -8.85
C ALA A 137 -11.73 -18.34 -9.80
N GLU A 138 -13.04 -18.40 -9.55
CA GLU A 138 -13.99 -18.90 -10.52
C GLU A 138 -14.62 -17.71 -11.24
N LEU A 139 -14.56 -17.74 -12.57
CA LEU A 139 -14.99 -16.69 -13.44
C LEU A 139 -16.18 -17.19 -14.29
N LYS A 140 -17.14 -16.31 -14.49
CA LYS A 140 -18.28 -16.56 -15.39
C LYS A 140 -17.82 -16.61 -16.85
N PRO A 141 -18.67 -17.02 -17.81
CA PRO A 141 -18.33 -17.01 -19.22
C PRO A 141 -17.91 -15.62 -19.76
N ASP A 142 -18.45 -14.53 -19.18
CA ASP A 142 -18.06 -13.14 -19.48
C ASP A 142 -16.79 -12.70 -18.72
N ARG A 143 -16.16 -13.62 -17.96
CA ARG A 143 -14.95 -13.43 -17.13
C ARG A 143 -15.10 -12.50 -15.94
N THR A 144 -16.29 -12.09 -15.60
CA THR A 144 -16.54 -11.48 -14.31
C THR A 144 -16.37 -12.50 -13.19
N ILE A 145 -15.95 -12.03 -12.03
CA ILE A 145 -15.70 -12.89 -10.86
C ILE A 145 -17.01 -13.50 -10.37
N SER A 146 -17.02 -14.81 -10.13
CA SER A 146 -18.03 -15.52 -9.34
C SER A 146 -17.57 -15.67 -7.90
N SER A 147 -16.35 -16.17 -7.70
CA SER A 147 -15.71 -16.27 -6.40
C SER A 147 -14.19 -16.12 -6.53
N PHE A 148 -13.53 -15.79 -5.41
CA PHE A 148 -12.07 -15.72 -5.37
C PHE A 148 -11.53 -16.11 -4.00
N GLN A 149 -10.29 -16.54 -4.00
CA GLN A 149 -9.44 -16.64 -2.82
C GLN A 149 -8.12 -15.93 -3.13
N PHE A 150 -7.70 -15.08 -2.21
CA PHE A 150 -6.49 -14.28 -2.28
C PHE A 150 -5.65 -14.51 -1.03
N ASP A 151 -4.38 -14.78 -1.20
CA ASP A 151 -3.40 -14.99 -0.14
C ASP A 151 -2.14 -14.19 -0.47
N LEU A 152 -1.76 -13.28 0.39
CA LEU A 152 -0.53 -12.53 0.30
C LEU A 152 0.30 -12.80 1.55
N GLY A 153 1.51 -13.27 1.36
CA GLY A 153 2.43 -13.61 2.44
C GLY A 153 3.80 -12.97 2.26
N SER A 154 4.32 -12.47 3.38
CA SER A 154 5.71 -12.07 3.55
C SER A 154 6.32 -12.83 4.74
N ASN A 155 7.53 -12.44 5.20
CA ASN A 155 8.18 -13.14 6.31
C ASN A 155 7.39 -13.10 7.63
N LEU A 156 6.64 -12.04 7.88
CA LEU A 156 5.99 -11.78 9.17
C LEU A 156 4.47 -11.62 9.07
N PHE A 157 3.96 -11.33 7.88
CA PHE A 157 2.56 -10.97 7.69
C PHE A 157 1.92 -11.85 6.63
N ARG A 158 0.67 -12.22 6.87
CA ARG A 158 -0.13 -12.99 5.93
C ARG A 158 -1.53 -12.42 5.87
N PHE A 159 -1.92 -11.95 4.71
CA PHE A 159 -3.28 -11.47 4.44
C PHE A 159 -4.04 -12.49 3.60
N MET A 160 -5.24 -12.84 4.04
CA MET A 160 -6.14 -13.73 3.31
C MET A 160 -7.51 -13.06 3.13
N ALA A 161 -8.04 -13.15 1.91
CA ALA A 161 -9.38 -12.73 1.59
C ALA A 161 -10.08 -13.77 0.71
N ARG A 162 -11.33 -14.08 1.02
CA ARG A 162 -12.19 -14.93 0.20
C ARG A 162 -13.46 -14.18 -0.11
N GLY A 163 -13.92 -14.22 -1.34
CA GLY A 163 -15.09 -13.48 -1.78
C GLY A 163 -16.01 -14.28 -2.69
N GLU A 164 -17.30 -14.01 -2.57
CA GLU A 164 -18.36 -14.54 -3.42
C GLU A 164 -19.20 -13.39 -3.96
N VAL A 165 -19.42 -13.35 -5.28
CA VAL A 165 -20.16 -12.30 -5.96
C VAL A 165 -21.53 -12.80 -6.35
N ALA A 166 -22.57 -12.17 -5.80
CA ALA A 166 -23.97 -12.39 -6.16
C ALA A 166 -24.59 -11.09 -6.70
N GLY A 167 -24.76 -10.99 -8.01
CA GLY A 167 -25.20 -9.76 -8.66
C GLY A 167 -24.22 -8.60 -8.43
N LYS A 168 -24.69 -7.53 -7.78
CA LYS A 168 -23.89 -6.36 -7.40
C LYS A 168 -23.43 -6.40 -5.93
N LYS A 169 -23.45 -7.55 -5.29
CA LYS A 169 -22.99 -7.71 -3.91
C LYS A 169 -21.82 -8.68 -3.85
N LEU A 170 -20.78 -8.28 -3.19
CA LEU A 170 -19.64 -9.11 -2.83
C LEU A 170 -19.68 -9.36 -1.32
N THR A 171 -19.79 -10.62 -0.94
CA THR A 171 -19.52 -11.03 0.44
C THR A 171 -18.06 -11.43 0.55
N VAL A 172 -17.30 -10.72 1.38
CA VAL A 172 -15.87 -10.99 1.58
C VAL A 172 -15.60 -11.40 3.03
N ARG A 173 -14.75 -12.40 3.20
CA ARG A 173 -14.19 -12.86 4.48
C ARG A 173 -12.70 -12.56 4.48
N VAL A 174 -12.25 -11.80 5.46
CA VAL A 174 -10.85 -11.39 5.61
C VAL A 174 -10.32 -11.90 6.93
N GLY A 175 -9.15 -12.52 6.90
CA GLY A 175 -8.48 -13.10 8.07
C GLY A 175 -8.27 -14.60 7.97
N GLY A 176 -7.58 -15.16 8.97
CA GLY A 176 -7.35 -16.60 9.11
C GLY A 176 -8.58 -17.37 9.60
N PRO A 177 -8.55 -18.71 9.51
CA PRO A 177 -9.63 -19.55 10.03
C PRO A 177 -9.92 -19.28 11.50
N GLY A 178 -11.17 -18.98 11.83
CA GLY A 178 -11.62 -18.68 13.20
C GLY A 178 -11.54 -17.21 13.63
N GLU A 179 -10.87 -16.37 12.86
CA GLU A 179 -10.75 -14.91 13.10
C GLU A 179 -11.25 -14.09 11.91
N GLU A 180 -12.06 -14.70 11.04
CA GLU A 180 -12.53 -14.05 9.81
C GLU A 180 -13.51 -12.92 10.10
N LYS A 181 -13.24 -11.73 9.55
CA LYS A 181 -14.20 -10.64 9.51
C LYS A 181 -14.98 -10.68 8.20
N ILE A 182 -16.30 -10.75 8.31
CA ILE A 182 -17.20 -10.79 7.16
C ILE A 182 -17.69 -9.37 6.86
N SER A 183 -17.63 -9.00 5.59
CA SER A 183 -18.14 -7.72 5.09
C SER A 183 -18.92 -7.92 3.80
N VAL A 184 -19.95 -7.10 3.61
CA VAL A 184 -20.71 -7.06 2.35
C VAL A 184 -20.44 -5.74 1.66
N ILE A 185 -19.89 -5.82 0.45
CA ILE A 185 -19.50 -4.68 -0.36
C ILE A 185 -20.48 -4.56 -1.53
N SER A 186 -21.04 -3.38 -1.72
CA SER A 186 -21.86 -3.08 -2.91
C SER A 186 -20.93 -2.73 -4.08
N LEU A 187 -21.07 -3.46 -5.16
CA LEU A 187 -20.29 -3.26 -6.39
C LEU A 187 -21.12 -2.42 -7.39
N PRO A 188 -20.57 -1.36 -7.97
CA PRO A 188 -21.23 -0.61 -9.05
C PRO A 188 -21.59 -1.51 -10.24
N GLU A 189 -20.65 -2.36 -10.65
CA GLU A 189 -20.75 -3.29 -11.78
C GLU A 189 -20.16 -4.66 -11.42
N PRO A 190 -20.52 -5.75 -12.15
CA PRO A 190 -19.86 -7.04 -12.00
C PRO A 190 -18.34 -6.91 -12.21
N PRO A 191 -17.52 -7.41 -11.27
CA PRO A 191 -16.09 -7.10 -11.27
C PRO A 191 -15.29 -8.08 -12.12
N TYR A 192 -14.20 -7.57 -12.73
CA TYR A 192 -13.09 -8.36 -13.26
C TYR A 192 -12.00 -8.48 -12.22
N LEU A 193 -11.23 -9.57 -12.30
CA LEU A 193 -10.02 -9.73 -11.46
C LEU A 193 -8.84 -9.04 -12.14
N GLY A 194 -8.02 -8.33 -11.35
CA GLY A 194 -6.88 -7.58 -11.86
C GLY A 194 -5.92 -8.40 -12.70
N GLY A 195 -5.46 -9.55 -12.20
CA GLY A 195 -4.56 -10.44 -12.92
C GLY A 195 -5.11 -11.02 -14.23
N GLY A 196 -6.40 -10.87 -14.50
CA GLY A 196 -7.03 -11.34 -15.73
C GLY A 196 -7.51 -10.24 -16.67
N VAL A 197 -7.28 -8.97 -16.33
CA VAL A 197 -7.77 -7.83 -17.13
C VAL A 197 -7.09 -7.75 -18.48
N LEU A 198 -5.78 -7.96 -18.52
CA LEU A 198 -5.03 -7.89 -19.77
C LEU A 198 -5.39 -9.02 -20.72
N GLU A 199 -5.54 -10.23 -20.23
CA GLU A 199 -6.01 -11.37 -21.01
C GLU A 199 -7.47 -11.15 -21.47
N SER A 200 -8.30 -10.57 -20.61
CA SER A 200 -9.68 -10.22 -20.97
C SER A 200 -9.72 -9.09 -21.98
N ALA A 201 -8.86 -8.08 -21.84
CA ALA A 201 -8.72 -6.98 -22.78
C ALA A 201 -8.09 -7.40 -24.10
N GLY A 202 -7.07 -8.27 -24.05
CA GLY A 202 -6.43 -8.86 -25.23
C GLY A 202 -7.43 -9.65 -26.06
N ALA A 203 -8.23 -10.49 -25.41
CA ALA A 203 -9.30 -11.23 -26.04
C ALA A 203 -10.44 -10.33 -26.57
N ALA A 204 -10.79 -9.25 -25.84
CA ALA A 204 -11.76 -8.25 -26.31
C ALA A 204 -11.21 -7.39 -27.44
N GLY A 205 -9.90 -7.10 -27.41
CA GLY A 205 -9.19 -6.42 -28.49
C GLY A 205 -9.11 -7.25 -29.77
N ALA A 206 -9.05 -8.60 -29.65
CA ALA A 206 -9.20 -9.51 -30.76
C ALA A 206 -10.56 -9.35 -31.51
N ALA A 207 -11.57 -8.82 -30.84
CA ALA A 207 -12.93 -8.67 -31.36
C ALA A 207 -13.19 -7.31 -32.04
N GLY A 208 -12.18 -6.59 -32.55
CA GLY A 208 -12.37 -5.48 -33.47
C GLY A 208 -12.11 -4.06 -32.97
N LEU A 209 -11.28 -3.87 -31.90
CA LEU A 209 -10.78 -2.54 -31.55
C LEU A 209 -9.81 -2.04 -32.64
N LYS A 210 -9.97 -0.79 -33.02
CA LYS A 210 -9.03 -0.07 -33.88
C LYS A 210 -7.96 0.63 -33.01
N PRO A 211 -6.78 0.93 -33.57
CA PRO A 211 -5.80 1.76 -32.87
C PRO A 211 -6.41 3.08 -32.38
N GLY A 212 -6.20 3.40 -31.10
CA GLY A 212 -6.82 4.53 -30.40
C GLY A 212 -8.16 4.23 -29.71
N GLU A 213 -8.82 3.13 -30.05
CA GLU A 213 -10.05 2.72 -29.35
C GLU A 213 -9.72 1.96 -28.06
N GLY A 214 -10.56 2.11 -27.04
CA GLY A 214 -10.35 1.47 -25.75
C GLY A 214 -11.66 1.04 -25.09
N ARG A 215 -11.54 0.15 -24.10
CA ARG A 215 -12.65 -0.31 -23.24
C ARG A 215 -12.29 -0.13 -21.79
N THR A 216 -13.29 0.09 -20.96
CA THR A 216 -13.16 0.23 -19.51
C THR A 216 -13.70 -1.01 -18.82
N PHE A 217 -12.94 -1.53 -17.86
CA PHE A 217 -13.24 -2.73 -17.09
C PHE A 217 -13.38 -2.35 -15.60
N PRO A 218 -14.48 -2.72 -14.94
CA PRO A 218 -14.62 -2.57 -13.49
C PRO A 218 -13.79 -3.64 -12.76
N VAL A 219 -12.61 -3.28 -12.30
CA VAL A 219 -11.66 -4.21 -11.68
C VAL A 219 -11.78 -4.21 -10.17
N PHE A 220 -11.87 -5.36 -9.56
CA PHE A 220 -11.84 -5.55 -8.11
C PHE A 220 -10.45 -5.95 -7.64
N ASP A 221 -9.98 -5.29 -6.59
CA ASP A 221 -8.73 -5.60 -5.91
C ASP A 221 -8.98 -6.29 -4.57
N PRO A 222 -8.61 -7.57 -4.44
CA PRO A 222 -8.78 -8.31 -3.19
C PRO A 222 -7.97 -7.79 -2.01
N ALA A 223 -6.88 -7.06 -2.24
CA ALA A 223 -6.03 -6.58 -1.18
C ALA A 223 -6.54 -5.27 -0.56
N SER A 224 -7.06 -4.36 -1.37
CA SER A 224 -7.69 -3.11 -0.89
C SER A 224 -9.19 -3.24 -0.66
N LEU A 225 -9.81 -4.32 -1.13
CA LEU A 225 -11.25 -4.56 -1.16
C LEU A 225 -12.03 -3.50 -1.95
N GLY A 226 -11.35 -2.85 -2.89
CA GLY A 226 -11.89 -1.77 -3.72
C GLY A 226 -12.20 -2.22 -5.15
N GLN A 227 -13.21 -1.58 -5.78
CA GLN A 227 -13.49 -1.72 -7.20
C GLN A 227 -13.17 -0.42 -7.93
N ARG A 228 -12.49 -0.52 -9.08
CA ARG A 228 -12.04 0.64 -9.86
C ARG A 228 -12.22 0.41 -11.36
N PRO A 229 -12.48 1.45 -12.16
CA PRO A 229 -12.44 1.36 -13.62
C PRO A 229 -10.99 1.32 -14.12
N VAL A 230 -10.69 0.41 -15.04
CA VAL A 230 -9.41 0.30 -15.77
C VAL A 230 -9.70 0.48 -17.25
N ARG A 231 -9.10 1.46 -17.89
CA ARG A 231 -9.24 1.65 -19.34
C ARG A 231 -8.07 0.99 -20.07
N VAL A 232 -8.39 0.10 -20.99
CA VAL A 232 -7.41 -0.53 -21.87
C VAL A 232 -7.64 -0.01 -23.29
N THR A 233 -6.58 0.52 -23.92
CA THR A 233 -6.63 1.13 -25.25
C THR A 233 -5.66 0.41 -26.19
N LEU A 234 -6.09 0.03 -27.37
CA LEU A 234 -5.20 -0.52 -28.40
C LEU A 234 -4.37 0.64 -28.99
N LEU A 235 -3.05 0.54 -28.88
CA LEU A 235 -2.11 1.52 -29.47
C LEU A 235 -1.75 1.15 -30.92
N GLY A 236 -1.70 -0.14 -31.23
CA GLY A 236 -1.30 -0.67 -32.54
C GLY A 236 -0.74 -2.09 -32.44
N GLU A 237 -0.05 -2.50 -33.47
CA GLU A 237 0.67 -3.79 -33.49
C GLU A 237 2.12 -3.53 -33.84
N GLU A 238 3.03 -4.28 -33.20
CA GLU A 238 4.47 -4.22 -33.46
C GLU A 238 5.13 -5.58 -33.27
N PRO A 239 6.26 -5.84 -33.94
CA PRO A 239 7.01 -7.05 -33.71
C PRO A 239 7.68 -7.00 -32.33
N LEU A 240 7.56 -8.07 -31.56
CA LEU A 240 8.16 -8.26 -30.25
C LEU A 240 9.03 -9.53 -30.26
N LEU A 241 10.26 -9.41 -29.80
CA LEU A 241 11.14 -10.57 -29.60
C LEU A 241 10.86 -11.18 -28.23
N ILE A 242 10.29 -12.38 -28.19
CA ILE A 242 9.95 -13.13 -26.98
C ILE A 242 10.41 -14.56 -27.11
N MET A 243 11.12 -15.08 -26.10
CA MET A 243 11.67 -16.47 -26.08
C MET A 243 12.46 -16.80 -27.36
N GLY A 244 13.28 -15.83 -27.85
CA GLY A 244 14.08 -15.96 -29.04
C GLY A 244 13.30 -15.95 -30.38
N LYS A 245 12.01 -15.70 -30.38
CA LYS A 245 11.16 -15.66 -31.58
C LYS A 245 10.52 -14.28 -31.75
N SER A 246 10.56 -13.75 -32.97
CA SER A 246 9.80 -12.54 -33.30
C SER A 246 8.32 -12.90 -33.49
N ARG A 247 7.43 -12.18 -32.76
CA ARG A 247 5.98 -12.33 -32.81
C ARG A 247 5.35 -10.99 -33.09
N GLN A 248 4.30 -10.94 -33.89
CA GLN A 248 3.45 -9.75 -34.01
C GLN A 248 2.57 -9.67 -32.75
N ALA A 249 2.75 -8.59 -31.99
CA ALA A 249 2.02 -8.38 -30.75
C ALA A 249 1.16 -7.11 -30.82
N ARG A 250 -0.03 -7.18 -30.25
CA ARG A 250 -0.87 -6.00 -30.02
C ARG A 250 -0.34 -5.26 -28.82
N LYS A 251 -0.05 -3.98 -29.04
CA LYS A 251 0.39 -3.06 -27.98
C LYS A 251 -0.80 -2.39 -27.35
N LEU A 252 -1.00 -2.59 -26.07
CA LEU A 252 -2.08 -2.04 -25.28
C LEU A 252 -1.54 -1.00 -24.30
N SER A 253 -2.27 0.10 -24.13
CA SER A 253 -2.09 1.01 -22.99
C SER A 253 -3.16 0.67 -21.96
N VAL A 254 -2.72 0.46 -20.72
CA VAL A 254 -3.58 0.27 -19.56
C VAL A 254 -3.52 1.53 -18.73
N ASP A 255 -4.63 2.24 -18.69
CA ASP A 255 -4.74 3.47 -17.91
C ASP A 255 -5.13 3.14 -16.49
N PHE A 256 -4.23 3.51 -15.61
CA PHE A 256 -4.32 3.29 -14.19
C PHE A 256 -4.06 4.60 -13.42
N MET A 257 -5.05 5.19 -12.80
CA MET A 257 -4.92 6.45 -12.01
C MET A 257 -4.17 7.55 -12.76
N GLY A 258 -4.41 7.68 -14.07
CA GLY A 258 -3.66 8.59 -14.93
C GLY A 258 -2.22 8.13 -15.22
N MET A 259 -1.84 6.92 -14.79
CA MET A 259 -0.60 6.28 -15.24
C MET A 259 -0.86 5.31 -16.36
N LYS A 260 -0.03 5.39 -17.39
CA LYS A 260 -0.10 4.49 -18.52
C LYS A 260 0.94 3.39 -18.35
N GLN A 261 0.46 2.17 -18.21
CA GLN A 261 1.26 0.96 -18.37
C GLN A 261 1.12 0.49 -19.81
N VAL A 262 2.08 -0.28 -20.26
CA VAL A 262 2.07 -0.85 -21.62
C VAL A 262 2.11 -2.37 -21.52
N ALA A 263 1.27 -3.03 -22.31
CA ALA A 263 1.28 -4.48 -22.40
C ALA A 263 1.31 -4.91 -23.88
N TRP A 264 1.94 -6.03 -24.14
CA TRP A 264 1.97 -6.69 -25.43
C TRP A 264 1.26 -8.02 -25.32
N VAL A 265 0.26 -8.22 -26.14
CA VAL A 265 -0.53 -9.44 -26.18
C VAL A 265 -0.46 -10.08 -27.56
N ASP A 266 -0.39 -11.40 -27.59
CA ASP A 266 -0.44 -12.19 -28.82
C ASP A 266 -1.86 -12.04 -29.47
N PRO A 267 -2.03 -12.29 -30.76
CA PRO A 267 -3.34 -12.34 -31.42
C PRO A 267 -4.37 -13.24 -30.73
N ASP A 268 -3.94 -14.29 -30.06
CA ASP A 268 -4.80 -15.20 -29.29
C ASP A 268 -5.22 -14.64 -27.91
N GLY A 269 -4.69 -13.46 -27.49
CA GLY A 269 -4.98 -12.82 -26.21
C GLY A 269 -3.99 -13.18 -25.09
N SER A 270 -2.97 -14.00 -25.36
CA SER A 270 -1.93 -14.31 -24.39
C SER A 270 -1.06 -13.09 -24.11
N VAL A 271 -0.80 -12.77 -22.84
CA VAL A 271 0.13 -11.71 -22.46
C VAL A 271 1.57 -12.17 -22.69
N LEU A 272 2.33 -11.37 -23.43
CA LEU A 272 3.73 -11.61 -23.76
C LEU A 272 4.66 -10.79 -22.89
N ARG A 273 4.35 -9.51 -22.67
CA ARG A 273 5.13 -8.57 -21.88
C ARG A 273 4.25 -7.51 -21.27
N GLU A 274 4.59 -7.07 -20.09
CA GLU A 274 3.99 -5.92 -19.40
C GLU A 274 5.11 -5.00 -18.94
N GLU A 275 4.96 -3.71 -19.14
CA GLU A 275 5.84 -2.67 -18.61
C GLU A 275 5.03 -1.72 -17.74
N GLY A 276 5.42 -1.61 -16.50
CA GLY A 276 4.76 -0.76 -15.54
C GLY A 276 5.68 0.34 -15.00
N ILE A 277 5.37 0.77 -13.79
CA ILE A 277 6.12 1.84 -13.10
C ILE A 277 7.35 1.29 -12.37
N LEU A 278 8.22 2.19 -11.92
CA LEU A 278 9.43 1.88 -11.13
C LEU A 278 10.39 0.90 -11.82
N GLY A 279 10.40 0.88 -13.16
CA GLY A 279 11.29 0.02 -13.94
C GLY A 279 10.92 -1.47 -13.88
N ILE A 280 9.72 -1.81 -13.37
CA ILE A 280 9.31 -3.20 -13.29
C ILE A 280 8.63 -3.63 -14.60
N ALA A 281 9.00 -4.79 -15.09
CA ALA A 281 8.41 -5.44 -16.25
C ALA A 281 8.14 -6.92 -15.98
N LEU A 282 7.13 -7.47 -16.62
CA LEU A 282 6.89 -8.89 -16.70
C LEU A 282 7.14 -9.34 -18.14
N GLU A 283 7.88 -10.45 -18.32
CA GLU A 283 8.20 -10.97 -19.63
C GLU A 283 7.98 -12.48 -19.67
N ARG A 284 7.25 -12.94 -20.70
CA ARG A 284 6.94 -14.36 -20.88
C ARG A 284 8.19 -15.18 -21.14
N VAL A 285 8.34 -16.27 -20.42
CA VAL A 285 9.48 -17.18 -20.47
C VAL A 285 9.03 -18.63 -20.33
N THR A 286 9.97 -19.58 -20.41
CA THR A 286 9.70 -20.98 -20.04
C THR A 286 9.59 -21.13 -18.53
N ARG A 287 9.02 -22.22 -18.07
CA ARG A 287 8.95 -22.55 -16.63
C ARG A 287 10.35 -22.63 -16.02
N GLU A 288 11.28 -23.27 -16.72
CA GLU A 288 12.66 -23.45 -16.27
C GLU A 288 13.36 -22.10 -16.09
N GLU A 289 13.22 -21.19 -17.05
CA GLU A 289 13.74 -19.83 -16.97
C GLU A 289 13.08 -19.01 -15.83
N ALA A 290 11.77 -19.20 -15.63
CA ALA A 290 11.05 -18.52 -14.56
C ALA A 290 11.55 -18.93 -13.17
N LEU A 291 11.88 -20.19 -12.98
CA LEU A 291 12.33 -20.75 -11.69
C LEU A 291 13.84 -20.61 -11.44
N ALA A 292 14.63 -20.35 -12.48
CA ALA A 292 16.08 -20.19 -12.38
C ALA A 292 16.48 -18.77 -11.95
N GLY A 293 17.67 -18.61 -11.37
CA GLY A 293 18.37 -17.33 -11.22
C GLY A 293 17.77 -16.36 -10.19
N LEU A 294 17.10 -16.87 -9.15
CA LEU A 294 16.51 -16.05 -8.07
C LEU A 294 17.47 -15.80 -6.90
N GLU A 295 18.63 -16.42 -6.88
CA GLU A 295 19.60 -16.29 -5.78
C GLU A 295 20.48 -15.05 -5.95
N GLY A 296 20.70 -14.31 -4.85
CA GLY A 296 21.69 -13.23 -4.78
C GLY A 296 21.33 -11.92 -5.50
N VAL A 297 20.15 -11.79 -6.07
CA VAL A 297 19.75 -10.57 -6.78
C VAL A 297 19.28 -9.48 -5.82
N LEU A 298 19.94 -8.33 -5.86
CA LEU A 298 19.50 -7.11 -5.16
C LEU A 298 18.64 -6.29 -6.14
N SER A 299 17.36 -6.13 -5.82
CA SER A 299 16.50 -5.16 -6.50
C SER A 299 16.89 -3.73 -6.10
N ALA A 300 16.56 -2.75 -6.94
CA ALA A 300 16.71 -1.36 -6.58
C ALA A 300 15.84 -1.02 -5.36
N ASP A 301 16.30 -0.10 -4.52
CA ASP A 301 15.52 0.33 -3.34
C ASP A 301 14.35 1.20 -3.78
N LEU A 302 13.15 0.67 -3.66
CA LEU A 302 11.94 1.34 -4.14
C LEU A 302 11.55 2.54 -3.28
N THR A 303 11.98 2.61 -2.04
CA THR A 303 11.78 3.78 -1.18
C THR A 303 12.56 4.98 -1.70
N GLU A 304 13.79 4.75 -2.12
CA GLU A 304 14.65 5.80 -2.69
C GLU A 304 14.15 6.26 -4.06
N ILE A 305 13.68 5.33 -4.90
CA ILE A 305 13.14 5.67 -6.23
C ILE A 305 11.86 6.51 -6.11
N ALA A 306 11.02 6.22 -5.13
CA ALA A 306 9.76 6.94 -4.91
C ALA A 306 9.95 8.28 -4.18
N ALA A 307 11.08 8.53 -3.53
CA ALA A 307 11.33 9.74 -2.78
C ALA A 307 11.41 10.98 -3.68
N ILE A 308 10.91 12.12 -3.18
CA ILE A 308 10.93 13.40 -3.88
C ILE A 308 12.05 14.26 -3.27
N PRO A 309 13.19 14.44 -3.96
CA PRO A 309 14.29 15.24 -3.42
C PRO A 309 13.95 16.73 -3.40
N LEU A 310 14.48 17.46 -2.42
CA LEU A 310 14.44 18.90 -2.38
C LEU A 310 15.81 19.50 -2.73
N PRO A 311 15.84 20.64 -3.45
CA PRO A 311 17.09 21.35 -3.74
C PRO A 311 17.80 21.87 -2.49
N LYS A 312 17.02 22.22 -1.46
CA LYS A 312 17.54 22.70 -0.16
C LYS A 312 16.79 21.98 0.97
N PRO A 313 17.50 21.50 2.00
CA PRO A 313 16.85 20.89 3.15
C PRO A 313 16.03 21.92 3.93
N ILE A 314 14.93 21.45 4.55
CA ILE A 314 14.17 22.23 5.53
C ILE A 314 14.87 22.04 6.88
N GLU A 315 15.45 23.12 7.40
CA GLU A 315 16.00 23.12 8.74
C GLU A 315 14.87 23.21 9.77
N ASP A 316 14.97 22.42 10.84
CA ASP A 316 14.02 22.44 11.95
C ASP A 316 12.54 22.44 11.50
N ALA A 317 12.18 21.44 10.70
CA ALA A 317 10.83 21.29 10.14
C ALA A 317 9.74 21.29 11.21
N ALA A 318 10.06 20.77 12.39
CA ALA A 318 9.13 20.69 13.52
C ALA A 318 8.74 22.07 14.09
N SER A 319 9.54 23.12 13.90
CA SER A 319 9.24 24.47 14.38
C SER A 319 8.35 25.29 13.44
N LEU A 320 8.17 24.83 12.20
CA LEU A 320 7.40 25.58 11.21
C LEU A 320 5.93 25.72 11.61
N LYS A 321 5.39 26.92 11.44
CA LYS A 321 3.96 27.24 11.61
C LYS A 321 3.21 27.23 10.29
N VAL A 322 3.87 27.64 9.21
CA VAL A 322 3.28 27.67 7.87
C VAL A 322 4.28 27.14 6.85
N LEU A 323 3.79 26.29 5.95
CA LEU A 323 4.51 25.85 4.77
C LEU A 323 3.66 26.15 3.53
N LYS A 324 4.22 26.91 2.57
CA LYS A 324 3.60 27.13 1.26
C LYS A 324 4.46 26.48 0.18
N ILE A 325 3.82 25.67 -0.64
CA ILE A 325 4.47 24.90 -1.71
C ILE A 325 3.71 25.04 -3.02
N ARG A 326 4.43 24.92 -4.12
CA ARG A 326 3.85 24.68 -5.44
C ARG A 326 3.88 23.20 -5.73
N LEU A 327 2.75 22.66 -6.17
CA LEU A 327 2.62 21.28 -6.65
C LEU A 327 2.62 21.26 -8.17
N ALA A 328 3.46 20.42 -8.78
CA ALA A 328 3.48 20.16 -10.22
C ALA A 328 3.44 18.65 -10.48
N GLY A 329 2.97 18.25 -11.66
CA GLY A 329 2.78 16.84 -12.02
C GLY A 329 1.61 16.18 -11.29
N PHE A 330 0.73 16.98 -10.70
CA PHE A 330 -0.41 16.55 -9.90
C PHE A 330 -1.67 16.54 -10.78
N PRO A 331 -2.35 15.41 -10.95
CA PRO A 331 -3.61 15.34 -11.70
C PRO A 331 -4.74 15.99 -10.89
N GLU A 332 -5.55 16.81 -11.55
CA GLU A 332 -6.69 17.46 -10.89
C GLU A 332 -7.84 16.45 -10.68
N GLY A 333 -8.53 16.58 -9.55
CA GLY A 333 -9.89 16.06 -9.36
C GLY A 333 -10.12 14.89 -8.41
N SER A 334 -9.11 14.06 -8.10
CA SER A 334 -9.33 12.83 -7.30
C SER A 334 -8.89 12.92 -5.83
N PHE A 335 -8.29 14.03 -5.42
CA PHE A 335 -7.55 14.15 -4.17
C PHE A 335 -8.26 14.99 -3.11
N PHE A 336 -8.04 14.65 -1.84
CA PHE A 336 -8.60 15.38 -0.70
C PHE A 336 -7.64 16.48 -0.23
N LEU A 337 -7.49 17.54 -1.06
CA LEU A 337 -6.47 18.57 -0.88
C LEU A 337 -6.87 19.71 0.06
N ASN A 338 -8.17 19.90 0.28
CA ASN A 338 -8.70 21.00 1.10
C ASN A 338 -9.31 20.50 2.39
N GLY A 339 -9.27 21.34 3.42
CA GLY A 339 -9.91 21.11 4.71
C GLY A 339 -8.93 20.94 5.86
N GLY A 340 -9.37 21.29 7.07
CA GLY A 340 -8.52 21.36 8.24
C GLY A 340 -7.41 22.40 8.07
N ARG A 341 -6.19 22.00 8.31
CA ARG A 341 -4.98 22.85 8.24
C ARG A 341 -4.47 23.14 6.84
N GLN A 342 -5.06 22.53 5.79
CA GLN A 342 -4.54 22.52 4.43
C GLN A 342 -5.50 23.19 3.45
N VAL A 343 -4.96 24.09 2.61
CA VAL A 343 -5.70 24.82 1.57
C VAL A 343 -4.92 24.72 0.26
N TYR A 344 -5.58 24.22 -0.79
CA TYR A 344 -5.05 24.11 -2.14
C TYR A 344 -5.84 24.99 -3.10
N ARG A 345 -5.13 25.83 -3.89
CA ARG A 345 -5.72 26.67 -4.94
C ARG A 345 -4.74 26.78 -6.11
N SER A 346 -5.18 26.35 -7.29
CA SER A 346 -4.43 26.57 -8.56
C SER A 346 -2.95 26.19 -8.48
N GLY A 347 -2.63 24.98 -8.00
CA GLY A 347 -1.26 24.49 -7.89
C GLY A 347 -0.51 24.94 -6.64
N LEU A 348 -1.09 25.81 -5.82
CA LEU A 348 -0.48 26.31 -4.59
C LEU A 348 -1.16 25.64 -3.37
N MET A 349 -0.33 25.06 -2.51
CA MET A 349 -0.74 24.43 -1.27
C MET A 349 -0.20 25.23 -0.09
N THR A 350 -1.07 25.59 0.84
CA THR A 350 -0.71 26.20 2.12
C THR A 350 -1.09 25.27 3.24
N ILE A 351 -0.14 24.89 4.07
CA ILE A 351 -0.34 24.08 5.27
C ILE A 351 0.00 24.95 6.49
N ARG A 352 -0.90 24.95 7.48
CA ARG A 352 -0.71 25.67 8.74
C ARG A 352 -0.63 24.70 9.90
N ARG A 353 0.19 25.01 10.90
CA ARG A 353 0.20 24.23 12.14
C ARG A 353 -1.17 24.31 12.78
N GLU A 354 -1.67 23.19 13.23
CA GLU A 354 -2.90 23.13 14.02
C GLU A 354 -2.67 23.87 15.35
N SER A 355 -3.48 24.88 15.60
CA SER A 355 -3.52 25.51 16.91
C SER A 355 -4.21 24.58 17.89
N PRO A 356 -3.92 24.68 19.20
CA PRO A 356 -4.78 24.11 20.21
C PRO A 356 -6.20 24.64 19.94
N LEU A 357 -7.13 23.73 19.59
CA LEU A 357 -8.49 24.13 19.26
C LEU A 357 -9.12 24.72 20.52
N ASP A 358 -9.73 25.90 20.40
CA ASP A 358 -10.51 26.51 21.47
C ASP A 358 -11.80 25.69 21.63
N PRO A 359 -12.04 25.05 22.79
CA PRO A 359 -13.26 24.29 23.00
C PRO A 359 -14.55 25.15 22.86
N SER A 360 -14.41 26.47 22.95
CA SER A 360 -15.52 27.41 22.73
C SER A 360 -15.81 27.70 21.26
N ALA A 361 -14.85 27.44 20.36
CA ALA A 361 -14.99 27.58 18.91
C ALA A 361 -15.76 26.39 18.31
N ARG A 362 -16.96 26.11 18.79
CA ARG A 362 -17.88 25.18 18.15
C ARG A 362 -18.16 25.71 16.76
N SER A 363 -17.70 24.97 15.73
CA SER A 363 -18.13 25.25 14.38
C SER A 363 -19.65 25.20 14.34
N SER A 364 -20.27 26.31 13.96
CA SER A 364 -21.73 26.45 13.79
C SER A 364 -22.24 25.70 12.54
N GLY A 365 -21.50 24.68 12.06
CA GLY A 365 -21.91 23.79 10.99
C GLY A 365 -22.85 22.70 11.51
N ALA A 366 -23.72 22.19 10.65
CA ALA A 366 -24.54 21.03 10.93
C ALA A 366 -23.67 19.91 11.51
N ALA A 367 -24.19 19.22 12.55
CA ALA A 367 -23.45 18.14 13.21
C ALA A 367 -23.00 17.11 12.16
N GLU A 368 -21.70 17.01 11.95
CA GLU A 368 -21.11 16.02 11.06
C GLU A 368 -21.44 14.62 11.59
N ASP A 369 -21.96 13.73 10.76
CA ASP A 369 -22.19 12.34 11.17
C ASP A 369 -20.85 11.61 11.28
N LEU A 370 -20.34 11.55 12.50
CA LEU A 370 -19.08 10.91 12.84
C LEU A 370 -19.19 9.39 12.99
N SER A 371 -20.39 8.81 12.85
CA SER A 371 -20.63 7.38 13.08
C SER A 371 -19.82 6.47 12.15
N ALA A 372 -19.59 6.90 10.93
CA ALA A 372 -18.79 6.16 9.95
C ALA A 372 -17.33 6.00 10.40
N PHE A 373 -16.76 7.00 11.09
CA PHE A 373 -15.38 7.02 11.57
C PHE A 373 -15.16 6.25 12.89
N LEU A 374 -16.22 5.64 13.43
CA LEU A 374 -16.17 4.75 14.60
C LEU A 374 -16.31 3.27 14.20
N LYS A 375 -16.71 2.99 12.97
CA LYS A 375 -17.00 1.63 12.51
C LYS A 375 -15.72 0.80 12.40
N SER A 376 -15.80 -0.44 12.87
CA SER A 376 -14.80 -1.46 12.61
C SER A 376 -14.84 -1.89 11.14
N THR A 377 -13.67 -2.14 10.57
CA THR A 377 -13.51 -2.62 9.19
C THR A 377 -12.62 -3.87 9.14
N PRO A 378 -12.48 -4.56 8.01
CA PRO A 378 -11.54 -5.67 7.89
C PRO A 378 -10.08 -5.34 8.24
N PHE A 379 -9.67 -4.07 8.04
CA PHE A 379 -8.32 -3.59 8.32
C PHE A 379 -8.18 -2.93 9.70
N ILE A 380 -9.26 -2.30 10.19
CA ILE A 380 -9.29 -1.56 11.46
C ILE A 380 -10.27 -2.27 12.40
N GLN A 381 -9.80 -3.35 13.03
CA GLN A 381 -10.62 -4.26 13.85
C GLN A 381 -10.85 -3.70 15.28
N SER A 382 -11.45 -2.51 15.39
CA SER A 382 -11.68 -1.82 16.67
C SER A 382 -12.61 -2.56 17.63
N ASP A 383 -13.43 -3.49 17.14
CA ASP A 383 -14.35 -4.32 17.91
C ASP A 383 -13.70 -5.62 18.42
N HIS A 384 -12.48 -5.94 17.98
CA HIS A 384 -11.83 -7.19 18.34
C HIS A 384 -11.44 -7.23 19.84
N PRO A 385 -11.67 -8.36 20.56
CA PRO A 385 -11.40 -8.47 21.99
C PRO A 385 -9.95 -8.12 22.39
N LYS A 386 -8.95 -8.56 21.63
CA LYS A 386 -7.52 -8.26 21.88
C LYS A 386 -7.22 -6.75 21.78
N ILE A 387 -7.84 -6.04 20.82
CA ILE A 387 -7.71 -4.58 20.69
C ILE A 387 -8.31 -3.88 21.92
N ARG A 388 -9.51 -4.27 22.32
CA ARG A 388 -10.19 -3.69 23.49
C ARG A 388 -9.47 -4.00 24.79
N GLN A 389 -8.95 -5.21 24.95
CA GLN A 389 -8.15 -5.59 26.12
C GLN A 389 -6.89 -4.71 26.22
N LYS A 390 -6.14 -4.57 25.13
CA LYS A 390 -4.94 -3.73 25.12
C LYS A 390 -5.29 -2.26 25.36
N LEU A 391 -6.37 -1.76 24.78
CA LEU A 391 -6.85 -0.41 25.02
C LEU A 391 -7.07 -0.13 26.52
N ALA A 392 -7.71 -1.06 27.25
CA ALA A 392 -7.99 -0.93 28.69
C ALA A 392 -6.70 -0.87 29.55
N GLU A 393 -5.56 -1.34 29.03
CA GLU A 393 -4.25 -1.20 29.68
C GLU A 393 -3.61 0.18 29.44
N ILE A 394 -4.01 0.89 28.37
CA ILE A 394 -3.40 2.16 27.94
C ILE A 394 -4.14 3.37 28.51
N ILE A 395 -5.46 3.35 28.45
CA ILE A 395 -6.29 4.48 28.88
C ILE A 395 -6.97 4.19 30.21
N THR A 396 -7.34 5.27 30.92
CA THR A 396 -8.04 5.19 32.21
C THR A 396 -9.44 5.79 32.10
N LEU A 397 -10.33 5.31 32.98
CA LEU A 397 -11.68 5.87 33.11
C LEU A 397 -11.55 7.34 33.58
N GLY A 398 -12.12 8.27 32.80
CA GLY A 398 -12.01 9.70 33.09
C GLY A 398 -11.03 10.46 32.21
N ASP A 399 -10.18 9.79 31.43
CA ASP A 399 -9.37 10.46 30.41
C ASP A 399 -10.27 11.18 29.40
N THR A 400 -9.96 12.44 29.08
CA THR A 400 -10.62 13.17 27.97
C THR A 400 -10.18 12.59 26.63
N ASP A 401 -10.85 12.93 25.53
CA ASP A 401 -10.49 12.43 24.20
C ASP A 401 -9.05 12.82 23.83
N GLY A 402 -8.62 14.05 24.19
CA GLY A 402 -7.25 14.50 23.94
C GLY A 402 -6.22 13.68 24.73
N VAL A 403 -6.46 13.43 26.02
CA VAL A 403 -5.56 12.63 26.86
C VAL A 403 -5.51 11.17 26.37
N LYS A 404 -6.65 10.59 26.00
CA LYS A 404 -6.66 9.25 25.39
C LYS A 404 -5.82 9.22 24.13
N ALA A 405 -6.03 10.17 23.21
CA ALA A 405 -5.32 10.24 21.94
C ALA A 405 -3.80 10.36 22.17
N GLU A 406 -3.33 11.22 23.06
CA GLU A 406 -1.92 11.36 23.41
C GLU A 406 -1.32 10.04 23.95
N LYS A 407 -2.02 9.37 24.86
CA LYS A 407 -1.61 8.06 25.39
C LYS A 407 -1.54 7.00 24.29
N LEU A 408 -2.50 6.98 23.37
CA LEU A 408 -2.54 6.01 22.25
C LEU A 408 -1.42 6.25 21.26
N VAL A 409 -1.16 7.51 20.88
CA VAL A 409 -0.06 7.88 19.99
C VAL A 409 1.28 7.48 20.61
N ALA A 410 1.52 7.83 21.88
CA ALA A 410 2.73 7.48 22.59
C ALA A 410 2.90 5.95 22.69
N TRP A 411 1.84 5.24 23.04
CA TRP A 411 1.91 3.79 23.16
C TRP A 411 2.27 3.10 21.83
N VAL A 412 1.61 3.48 20.72
CA VAL A 412 1.90 2.92 19.40
C VAL A 412 3.32 3.29 18.97
N HIS A 413 3.73 4.55 19.21
CA HIS A 413 5.10 5.02 18.93
C HIS A 413 6.17 4.19 19.62
N ASP A 414 5.99 3.92 20.92
CA ASP A 414 7.00 3.30 21.76
C ASP A 414 7.03 1.77 21.69
N ASN A 415 5.89 1.15 21.32
CA ASN A 415 5.72 -0.29 21.38
C ASN A 415 5.75 -1.02 20.04
N LEU A 416 5.88 -0.31 18.92
CA LEU A 416 6.08 -0.92 17.61
C LEU A 416 7.51 -0.69 17.12
N GLU A 417 8.16 -1.77 16.70
CA GLU A 417 9.42 -1.69 15.96
C GLU A 417 9.16 -1.06 14.58
N LYS A 418 9.84 0.04 14.30
CA LYS A 418 9.70 0.76 13.04
C LYS A 418 10.60 0.12 12.00
N ARG A 419 10.02 -0.71 11.15
CA ARG A 419 10.70 -1.45 10.10
C ARG A 419 9.79 -1.57 8.88
N PRO A 420 10.33 -1.41 7.65
CA PRO A 420 9.54 -1.64 6.45
C PRO A 420 9.12 -3.09 6.39
N ILE A 421 7.86 -3.31 6.07
CA ILE A 421 7.29 -4.64 5.88
C ILE A 421 6.39 -4.66 4.64
N LEU A 422 6.30 -5.83 4.03
CA LEU A 422 5.41 -6.06 2.90
C LEU A 422 4.16 -6.76 3.44
N SER A 423 3.10 -6.02 3.62
CA SER A 423 1.84 -6.54 4.17
C SER A 423 0.62 -5.87 3.52
N VAL A 424 -0.56 -6.42 3.79
CA VAL A 424 -1.80 -5.67 3.80
C VAL A 424 -2.06 -5.29 5.25
N PRO A 425 -1.89 -4.02 5.63
CA PRO A 425 -1.92 -3.61 7.02
C PRO A 425 -3.26 -3.90 7.67
N ASN A 426 -3.23 -4.52 8.84
CA ASN A 426 -4.40 -4.69 9.69
C ASN A 426 -4.02 -4.55 11.18
N ALA A 427 -4.95 -4.00 11.96
CA ALA A 427 -4.67 -3.61 13.32
C ALA A 427 -4.40 -4.80 14.26
N LEU A 428 -5.07 -5.93 14.06
CA LEU A 428 -4.90 -7.10 14.91
C LEU A 428 -3.51 -7.71 14.75
N GLU A 429 -3.11 -7.97 13.52
CA GLU A 429 -1.82 -8.57 13.21
C GLU A 429 -0.65 -7.63 13.59
N THR A 430 -0.86 -6.31 13.42
CA THR A 430 0.09 -5.29 13.90
C THR A 430 0.25 -5.31 15.42
N LEU A 431 -0.87 -5.43 16.16
CA LEU A 431 -0.83 -5.55 17.63
C LEU A 431 -0.06 -6.80 18.08
N GLU A 432 -0.20 -7.90 17.38
CA GLU A 432 0.45 -9.18 17.71
C GLU A 432 1.94 -9.18 17.37
N ASN A 433 2.29 -8.73 16.18
CA ASN A 433 3.67 -8.77 15.69
C ASN A 433 4.55 -7.64 16.22
N ARG A 434 3.98 -6.51 16.66
CA ARG A 434 4.69 -5.34 17.20
C ARG A 434 5.77 -4.78 16.29
N VAL A 435 5.58 -4.88 14.99
CA VAL A 435 6.49 -4.39 13.97
C VAL A 435 5.69 -3.86 12.80
N GLY A 436 6.17 -2.81 12.17
CA GLY A 436 5.52 -2.24 11.00
C GLY A 436 6.08 -0.90 10.57
N ASP A 437 5.59 -0.43 9.46
CA ASP A 437 5.86 0.90 8.95
C ASP A 437 4.71 1.87 9.26
N CYS A 438 4.56 2.93 8.49
CA CYS A 438 3.56 3.95 8.77
C CYS A 438 2.11 3.43 8.68
N ASN A 439 1.84 2.42 7.86
CA ASN A 439 0.50 1.87 7.74
C ASN A 439 0.09 1.05 8.95
N GLU A 440 0.96 0.17 9.39
CA GLU A 440 0.71 -0.64 10.57
C GLU A 440 0.49 0.27 11.78
N HIS A 441 1.33 1.32 11.93
CA HIS A 441 1.12 2.32 12.98
C HIS A 441 -0.23 3.02 12.84
N ALA A 442 -0.58 3.44 11.62
CA ALA A 442 -1.83 4.17 11.38
C ALA A 442 -3.08 3.29 11.56
N VAL A 443 -3.10 2.04 11.09
CA VAL A 443 -4.26 1.16 11.28
C VAL A 443 -4.44 0.78 12.74
N LEU A 444 -3.35 0.54 13.49
CA LEU A 444 -3.43 0.20 14.91
C LEU A 444 -3.91 1.41 15.74
N LEU A 445 -3.36 2.60 15.48
CA LEU A 445 -3.82 3.84 16.13
C LEU A 445 -5.30 4.10 15.84
N ALA A 446 -5.74 3.94 14.59
CA ALA A 446 -7.15 4.07 14.23
C ALA A 446 -8.04 3.05 14.95
N ALA A 447 -7.58 1.80 15.11
CA ALA A 447 -8.34 0.77 15.82
C ALA A 447 -8.48 1.09 17.31
N PHE A 448 -7.41 1.50 17.96
CA PHE A 448 -7.47 1.94 19.36
C PHE A 448 -8.34 3.18 19.54
N ALA A 449 -8.21 4.19 18.69
CA ALA A 449 -9.02 5.41 18.75
C ALA A 449 -10.53 5.10 18.61
N ARG A 450 -10.89 4.32 17.57
CA ARG A 450 -12.29 3.90 17.37
C ARG A 450 -12.81 3.04 18.52
N ALA A 451 -12.02 2.14 19.06
CA ALA A 451 -12.38 1.35 20.23
C ALA A 451 -12.56 2.20 21.50
N ALA A 452 -11.82 3.31 21.62
CA ALA A 452 -11.94 4.31 22.69
C ALA A 452 -13.11 5.28 22.50
N GLY A 453 -13.88 5.15 21.41
CA GLY A 453 -14.99 6.04 21.05
C GLY A 453 -14.54 7.36 20.42
N ILE A 454 -13.30 7.46 19.96
CA ILE A 454 -12.75 8.61 19.23
C ILE A 454 -12.90 8.35 17.73
N PRO A 455 -13.66 9.16 16.98
CA PRO A 455 -13.73 9.06 15.54
C PRO A 455 -12.32 9.24 14.91
N ALA A 456 -11.93 8.30 14.08
CA ALA A 456 -10.58 8.26 13.51
C ALA A 456 -10.61 7.89 12.04
N GLU A 457 -9.76 8.53 11.23
CA GLU A 457 -9.56 8.20 9.83
C GLU A 457 -8.07 8.23 9.49
N MET A 458 -7.68 7.51 8.44
CA MET A 458 -6.34 7.54 7.92
C MET A 458 -6.20 8.66 6.88
N GLU A 459 -5.07 9.34 6.91
CA GLU A 459 -4.62 10.25 5.87
C GLU A 459 -3.33 9.74 5.27
N ALA A 460 -3.13 9.97 3.98
CA ALA A 460 -1.87 9.66 3.33
C ALA A 460 -1.49 10.73 2.32
N GLY A 461 -0.18 10.87 2.13
CA GLY A 461 0.42 11.88 1.29
C GLY A 461 1.94 11.79 1.36
N VAL A 462 2.61 12.91 1.61
CA VAL A 462 4.05 12.93 1.80
C VAL A 462 4.44 13.66 3.07
N VAL A 463 5.58 13.27 3.66
CA VAL A 463 6.20 13.92 4.81
C VAL A 463 7.67 14.21 4.51
N TYR A 464 8.17 15.36 4.99
CA TYR A 464 9.58 15.71 4.84
C TYR A 464 10.44 15.00 5.89
N LEU A 465 11.47 14.34 5.39
CA LEU A 465 12.48 13.68 6.20
C LEU A 465 13.85 13.80 5.50
N ARG A 466 14.84 14.40 6.18
CA ARG A 466 16.25 14.45 5.75
C ARG A 466 16.49 14.88 4.30
N GLY A 467 15.92 16.01 3.91
CA GLY A 467 16.16 16.61 2.59
C GLY A 467 15.28 16.10 1.48
N ARG A 468 14.33 15.20 1.77
CA ARG A 468 13.40 14.62 0.79
C ARG A 468 12.00 14.51 1.36
N PHE A 469 11.01 14.49 0.48
CA PHE A 469 9.67 14.04 0.84
C PHE A 469 9.52 12.55 0.54
N PHE A 470 8.96 11.82 1.50
CA PHE A 470 8.61 10.42 1.38
C PHE A 470 7.10 10.26 1.46
N TYR A 471 6.55 9.34 0.72
CA TYR A 471 5.14 8.96 0.88
C TYR A 471 4.93 8.37 2.27
N HIS A 472 3.83 8.77 2.90
CA HIS A 472 3.59 8.48 4.31
C HIS A 472 2.10 8.42 4.63
N ALA A 473 1.75 7.64 5.65
CA ALA A 473 0.41 7.55 6.20
C ALA A 473 0.41 7.91 7.69
N TRP A 474 -0.64 8.59 8.11
CA TRP A 474 -0.89 9.01 9.49
C TRP A 474 -2.39 9.02 9.77
N ASN A 475 -2.80 9.53 10.91
CA ASN A 475 -4.20 9.59 11.31
C ASN A 475 -4.69 11.03 11.48
N VAL A 476 -6.00 11.19 11.39
CA VAL A 476 -6.73 12.31 11.90
C VAL A 476 -7.78 11.81 12.90
N LEU A 477 -7.83 12.42 14.07
CA LEU A 477 -8.67 12.03 15.21
C LEU A 477 -9.62 13.19 15.56
N TYR A 478 -10.91 12.91 15.75
CA TYR A 478 -11.87 13.92 16.18
C TYR A 478 -11.93 13.97 17.70
N LEU A 479 -11.41 15.03 18.28
CA LEU A 479 -11.33 15.23 19.73
C LEU A 479 -12.43 16.18 20.19
N ARG A 480 -13.42 15.65 20.93
CA ARG A 480 -14.57 16.43 21.39
C ARG A 480 -14.19 17.54 22.35
N ASP A 481 -13.20 17.27 23.20
CA ASP A 481 -12.65 18.24 24.17
C ASP A 481 -11.80 19.33 23.50
N ARG A 482 -11.39 19.14 22.24
CA ARG A 482 -10.69 20.12 21.42
C ARG A 482 -11.54 20.69 20.28
N GLY A 483 -12.79 20.24 20.15
CA GLY A 483 -13.77 20.78 19.20
C GLY A 483 -13.52 20.45 17.73
N GLY A 484 -12.68 19.44 17.36
CA GLY A 484 -12.43 19.16 15.96
C GLY A 484 -11.41 18.05 15.66
N TRP A 485 -11.07 17.95 14.38
CA TRP A 485 -10.11 17.01 13.85
C TRP A 485 -8.67 17.47 14.15
N VAL A 486 -7.85 16.57 14.68
CA VAL A 486 -6.42 16.79 14.98
C VAL A 486 -5.60 15.70 14.30
N THR A 487 -4.53 16.08 13.62
CA THR A 487 -3.62 15.11 12.98
C THR A 487 -2.73 14.43 14.01
N ALA A 488 -2.46 13.13 13.81
CA ALA A 488 -1.63 12.34 14.69
C ALA A 488 -0.76 11.36 13.90
N ASP A 489 0.54 11.41 14.10
CA ASP A 489 1.50 10.48 13.52
C ASP A 489 2.18 9.65 14.60
N ALA A 490 1.81 8.39 14.69
CA ALA A 490 2.38 7.47 15.67
C ALA A 490 3.78 6.98 15.28
N VAL A 491 4.20 7.08 14.01
CA VAL A 491 5.57 6.74 13.61
C VAL A 491 6.54 7.79 14.13
N LEU A 492 6.20 9.07 13.97
CA LEU A 492 7.02 10.20 14.39
C LEU A 492 6.75 10.64 15.85
N GLY A 493 5.71 10.08 16.49
CA GLY A 493 5.30 10.45 17.84
C GLY A 493 4.77 11.89 17.92
N GLN A 494 4.10 12.36 16.86
CA GLN A 494 3.63 13.75 16.75
C GLN A 494 2.10 13.84 16.89
N MET A 495 1.62 14.75 17.74
CA MET A 495 0.24 15.14 17.82
C MET A 495 0.11 16.58 18.34
N PRO A 496 -0.29 17.56 17.50
CA PRO A 496 -0.57 17.43 16.07
C PRO A 496 0.70 17.18 15.25
N ALA A 497 0.54 16.54 14.09
CA ALA A 497 1.60 16.34 13.13
C ALA A 497 2.10 17.67 12.56
N ASP A 498 3.40 17.81 12.26
CA ASP A 498 3.98 19.06 11.77
C ASP A 498 3.48 19.44 10.36
N VAL A 499 3.79 20.64 9.89
CA VAL A 499 3.28 21.18 8.61
C VAL A 499 3.88 20.53 7.37
N THR A 500 4.86 19.64 7.53
CA THR A 500 5.45 18.91 6.40
C THR A 500 4.64 17.68 6.00
N HIS A 501 3.66 17.29 6.79
CA HIS A 501 2.68 16.27 6.41
C HIS A 501 1.69 16.86 5.41
N ILE A 502 1.89 16.62 4.15
CA ILE A 502 1.07 17.12 3.04
C ILE A 502 0.11 16.04 2.62
N ARG A 503 -1.17 16.20 2.96
CA ARG A 503 -2.20 15.22 2.66
C ARG A 503 -2.64 15.30 1.21
N PHE A 504 -2.78 14.14 0.59
CA PHE A 504 -3.40 13.99 -0.73
C PHE A 504 -4.70 13.19 -0.66
N VAL A 505 -4.78 12.19 0.20
CA VAL A 505 -5.97 11.35 0.34
C VAL A 505 -6.37 11.20 1.81
N ARG A 506 -7.67 10.92 2.03
CA ARG A 506 -8.25 10.54 3.31
C ARG A 506 -9.11 9.31 3.08
N GLY A 507 -8.95 8.29 3.90
CA GLY A 507 -9.68 7.02 3.81
C GLY A 507 -8.76 5.81 3.96
N GLY A 508 -9.34 4.62 3.81
CA GLY A 508 -8.66 3.34 3.96
C GLY A 508 -7.72 2.98 2.81
N ALA A 509 -7.30 1.71 2.78
CA ALA A 509 -6.34 1.18 1.81
C ALA A 509 -6.75 1.42 0.35
N ASP A 510 -8.04 1.35 0.05
CA ASP A 510 -8.56 1.64 -1.28
C ASP A 510 -8.27 3.07 -1.75
N ARG A 511 -8.39 4.07 -0.84
CA ARG A 511 -8.12 5.48 -1.17
C ARG A 511 -6.63 5.77 -1.27
N GLN A 512 -5.80 5.06 -0.52
CA GLN A 512 -4.34 5.24 -0.56
C GLN A 512 -3.75 4.81 -1.90
N LEU A 513 -4.40 3.89 -2.61
CA LEU A 513 -4.02 3.54 -3.98
C LEU A 513 -3.99 4.77 -4.91
N ASP A 514 -4.79 5.81 -4.63
CA ASP A 514 -4.79 7.03 -5.43
C ASP A 514 -3.42 7.76 -5.45
N LEU A 515 -2.56 7.52 -4.46
CA LEU A 515 -1.19 8.09 -4.42
C LEU A 515 -0.26 7.51 -5.47
N VAL A 516 -0.54 6.34 -5.94
CA VAL A 516 0.32 5.66 -6.91
C VAL A 516 0.48 6.47 -8.18
N GLY A 517 -0.59 7.16 -8.62
CA GLY A 517 -0.55 8.07 -9.77
C GLY A 517 0.42 9.25 -9.63
N LEU A 518 0.93 9.51 -8.43
CA LEU A 518 1.86 10.59 -8.14
C LEU A 518 3.32 10.17 -8.19
N ILE A 519 3.61 8.85 -8.14
CA ILE A 519 5.00 8.36 -8.09
C ILE A 519 5.77 8.74 -9.34
N GLY A 520 6.96 9.30 -9.15
CA GLY A 520 7.83 9.72 -10.24
C GLY A 520 7.33 10.95 -11.02
N ARG A 521 6.12 11.46 -10.70
CA ARG A 521 5.49 12.61 -11.38
C ARG A 521 5.40 13.84 -10.49
N LEU A 522 5.14 13.64 -9.20
CA LEU A 522 4.97 14.73 -8.24
C LEU A 522 6.26 15.51 -8.06
N LYS A 523 6.15 16.83 -8.20
CA LYS A 523 7.22 17.78 -7.89
C LYS A 523 6.72 18.78 -6.87
N LEU A 524 7.57 19.12 -5.92
CA LEU A 524 7.30 20.01 -4.81
C LEU A 524 8.33 21.14 -4.81
N ASP A 525 7.87 22.38 -4.96
CA ASP A 525 8.72 23.57 -4.81
C ASP A 525 8.29 24.34 -3.58
N ILE A 526 9.20 24.52 -2.61
CA ILE A 526 8.95 25.31 -1.41
C ILE A 526 8.98 26.78 -1.79
N LEU A 527 7.90 27.51 -1.49
CA LEU A 527 7.77 28.94 -1.78
C LEU A 527 8.01 29.79 -0.52
N GLU A 528 7.49 29.35 0.62
CA GLU A 528 7.53 30.12 1.85
C GLU A 528 7.49 29.20 3.08
N MET A 529 8.22 29.56 4.10
CA MET A 529 8.25 28.89 5.40
C MET A 529 8.19 29.96 6.50
N GLU A 530 7.19 29.85 7.41
CA GLU A 530 7.10 30.72 8.60
C GLU A 530 7.35 29.87 9.86
N ARG A 531 8.12 30.41 10.79
CA ARG A 531 8.44 29.77 12.09
C ARG A 531 7.73 30.44 13.25
#